data_854cae8d814b5dede3c486c1eca6f2ca
#
_entry.id   854cae8d814b5dede3c486c1eca6f2ca
#
_cell.length_a   1.000
_cell.length_b   1.000
_cell.length_c   1.000
_cell.angle_alpha   90.00
_cell.angle_beta   90.00
_cell.angle_gamma   90.00
#
_symmetry.space_group_name_H-M   'P 1'
#
loop_
_entity.id
_entity.type
_entity.pdbx_description
1 polymer ?
#
loop_
_entity_poly.entity_id
_entity_poly.type
_entity_poly.pdbx_seq_one_letter_code
_entity_poly.pdbx_strand_id
1 'polypeptide(L)'
;MEAVNLIGVFPVGPEDFLCALLQRPTNGRCIPVWLPPMEGAELAARLDGWAPNRPRPVDAMAEIIRTSTSGAEGLELSSYVDGTFMATLTLYGGTEIDLRASDALLLASELDMELTVDDTVAAQASLFLSQGDAQRYLQAEIEVEGFTDEPASASGDAQADADFEALMRSLGVEDSDLGEDNPKEG
;
A
#
# COMPACT_ATOMS: atom_id res chain seq x y z
N MET A 1 -10.55 0.89 -11.92
CA MET A 1 -10.89 1.18 -10.51
C MET A 1 -11.17 -0.13 -9.80
N GLU A 2 -10.49 -0.38 -8.68
CA GLU A 2 -10.50 -1.65 -7.95
C GLU A 2 -10.50 -1.36 -6.44
N ALA A 3 -11.25 -2.14 -5.66
CA ALA A 3 -11.21 -2.06 -4.21
C ALA A 3 -9.86 -2.57 -3.66
N VAL A 4 -9.38 -1.97 -2.58
CA VAL A 4 -8.15 -2.38 -1.90
C VAL A 4 -8.40 -2.57 -0.41
N ASN A 5 -7.72 -3.56 0.18
CA ASN A 5 -7.80 -3.85 1.60
C ASN A 5 -6.63 -3.18 2.33
N LEU A 6 -6.92 -2.42 3.37
CA LEU A 6 -5.88 -1.93 4.29
C LEU A 6 -5.45 -3.09 5.19
N ILE A 7 -4.22 -3.55 5.01
CA ILE A 7 -3.62 -4.64 5.81
C ILE A 7 -3.17 -4.13 7.17
N GLY A 8 -2.57 -2.94 7.21
CA GLY A 8 -2.07 -2.34 8.44
C GLY A 8 -1.18 -1.15 8.18
N VAL A 9 -0.65 -0.59 9.27
CA VAL A 9 0.35 0.47 9.25
C VAL A 9 1.60 -0.05 9.92
N PHE A 10 2.73 -0.03 9.22
CA PHE A 10 3.97 -0.64 9.65
C PHE A 10 5.10 0.40 9.69
N PRO A 11 5.98 0.35 10.72
CA PRO A 11 7.22 1.10 10.70
C PRO A 11 8.19 0.45 9.70
N VAL A 12 8.84 1.25 8.87
CA VAL A 12 9.74 0.76 7.82
C VAL A 12 11.08 1.51 7.88
N GLY A 13 12.16 0.75 7.81
CA GLY A 13 13.53 1.29 7.81
C GLY A 13 14.02 1.72 9.19
N PRO A 14 15.28 2.19 9.29
CA PRO A 14 15.91 2.53 10.55
C PRO A 14 15.36 3.80 11.21
N GLU A 15 14.57 4.58 10.48
CA GLU A 15 13.96 5.83 10.95
C GLU A 15 12.47 5.64 11.28
N ASP A 16 11.96 4.40 11.24
CA ASP A 16 10.58 4.02 11.56
C ASP A 16 9.53 4.85 10.80
N PHE A 17 9.76 5.09 9.50
CA PHE A 17 8.76 5.74 8.65
C PHE A 17 7.49 4.89 8.59
N LEU A 18 6.34 5.52 8.81
CA LEU A 18 5.07 4.81 8.79
C LEU A 18 4.56 4.59 7.37
N CYS A 19 4.24 3.35 7.06
CA CYS A 19 3.72 2.91 5.78
C CYS A 19 2.40 2.18 5.97
N ALA A 20 1.32 2.69 5.37
CA ALA A 20 0.09 1.91 5.22
C ALA A 20 0.26 0.94 4.05
N LEU A 21 0.00 -0.33 4.28
CA LEU A 21 0.05 -1.35 3.26
C LEU A 21 -1.37 -1.68 2.79
N LEU A 22 -1.64 -1.40 1.52
CA LEU A 22 -2.89 -1.75 0.87
C LEU A 22 -2.68 -2.97 0.00
N GLN A 23 -3.62 -3.92 0.01
CA GLN A 23 -3.58 -5.09 -0.84
C GLN A 23 -4.69 -5.05 -1.88
N ARG A 24 -4.33 -5.44 -3.09
CA ARG A 24 -5.24 -5.68 -4.20
C ARG A 24 -5.76 -7.12 -4.13
N PRO A 25 -7.05 -7.35 -3.87
CA PRO A 25 -7.59 -8.70 -3.73
C PRO A 25 -7.56 -9.50 -5.04
N THR A 26 -7.52 -8.84 -6.19
CA THR A 26 -7.53 -9.49 -7.51
C THR A 26 -6.26 -10.27 -7.82
N ASN A 27 -5.09 -9.84 -7.30
CA ASN A 27 -3.78 -10.41 -7.65
C ASN A 27 -2.78 -10.46 -6.49
N GLY A 28 -3.19 -10.11 -5.28
CA GLY A 28 -2.35 -10.14 -4.09
C GLY A 28 -1.24 -9.08 -4.04
N ARG A 29 -1.09 -8.23 -5.07
CA ARG A 29 -0.07 -7.18 -5.07
C ARG A 29 -0.40 -6.12 -4.02
N CYS A 30 0.65 -5.50 -3.49
CA CYS A 30 0.55 -4.50 -2.43
C CYS A 30 0.90 -3.11 -2.93
N ILE A 31 0.25 -2.09 -2.37
CA ILE A 31 0.54 -0.68 -2.61
C ILE A 31 1.00 -0.07 -1.28
N PRO A 32 2.29 0.28 -1.14
CA PRO A 32 2.80 0.96 0.05
C PRO A 32 2.49 2.45 -0.05
N VAL A 33 1.80 2.99 0.95
CA VAL A 33 1.48 4.42 1.06
C VAL A 33 2.23 4.99 2.25
N TRP A 34 3.21 5.84 2.00
CA TRP A 34 3.98 6.52 3.05
C TRP A 34 3.12 7.57 3.73
N LEU A 35 3.09 7.53 5.06
CA LEU A 35 2.24 8.40 5.87
C LEU A 35 3.08 9.39 6.68
N PRO A 36 2.61 10.63 6.84
CA PRO A 36 3.17 11.53 7.83
C PRO A 36 3.04 10.91 9.24
N PRO A 37 3.99 11.14 10.15
CA PRO A 37 4.04 10.43 11.44
C PRO A 37 2.76 10.54 12.28
N MET A 38 2.13 11.72 12.29
CA MET A 38 0.93 11.95 13.10
C MET A 38 -0.27 11.18 12.56
N GLU A 39 -0.51 11.25 11.24
CA GLU A 39 -1.61 10.59 10.57
C GLU A 39 -1.42 9.08 10.55
N GLY A 40 -0.18 8.61 10.36
CA GLY A 40 0.14 7.20 10.41
C GLY A 40 -0.07 6.61 11.80
N ALA A 41 0.39 7.28 12.85
CA ALA A 41 0.17 6.85 14.23
C ALA A 41 -1.32 6.86 14.62
N GLU A 42 -2.07 7.85 14.13
CA GLU A 42 -3.52 7.90 14.35
C GLU A 42 -4.23 6.75 13.65
N LEU A 43 -3.88 6.47 12.39
CA LEU A 43 -4.48 5.37 11.64
C LEU A 43 -4.18 4.03 12.31
N ALA A 44 -2.92 3.77 12.69
CA ALA A 44 -2.55 2.56 13.41
C ALA A 44 -3.36 2.39 14.69
N ALA A 45 -3.46 3.44 15.52
CA ALA A 45 -4.22 3.39 16.75
C ALA A 45 -5.71 3.11 16.52
N ARG A 46 -6.32 3.69 15.47
CA ARG A 46 -7.73 3.44 15.12
C ARG A 46 -7.96 2.00 14.67
N LEU A 47 -7.04 1.41 13.91
CA LEU A 47 -7.08 0.00 13.52
C LEU A 47 -7.04 -0.93 14.74
N ASP A 48 -6.34 -0.53 15.80
CA ASP A 48 -6.29 -1.21 17.10
C ASP A 48 -7.52 -0.91 17.99
N GLY A 49 -8.53 -0.23 17.47
CA GLY A 49 -9.77 0.09 18.19
C GLY A 49 -9.70 1.31 19.10
N TRP A 50 -8.62 2.13 19.00
CA TRP A 50 -8.58 3.38 19.75
C TRP A 50 -9.54 4.41 19.15
N ALA A 51 -10.23 5.13 20.04
CA ALA A 51 -11.07 6.28 19.69
C ALA A 51 -10.63 7.52 20.47
N PRO A 52 -10.56 8.69 19.83
CA PRO A 52 -10.16 9.92 20.53
C PRO A 52 -11.22 10.36 21.54
N ASN A 53 -10.78 10.87 22.71
CA ASN A 53 -11.69 11.44 23.71
C ASN A 53 -12.38 12.74 23.24
N ARG A 54 -11.87 13.37 22.23
CA ARG A 54 -12.41 14.58 21.60
C ARG A 54 -12.31 14.45 20.09
N PRO A 55 -13.31 14.92 19.32
CA PRO A 55 -13.27 14.87 17.87
C PRO A 55 -12.01 15.51 17.30
N ARG A 56 -11.36 14.82 16.39
CA ARG A 56 -10.27 15.32 15.57
C ARG A 56 -10.80 15.84 14.23
N PRO A 57 -10.00 16.49 13.39
CA PRO A 57 -10.48 17.02 12.11
C PRO A 57 -11.17 15.98 11.22
N VAL A 58 -10.66 14.73 11.18
CA VAL A 58 -11.28 13.65 10.41
C VAL A 58 -12.66 13.27 10.97
N ASP A 59 -12.83 13.23 12.29
CA ASP A 59 -14.12 12.92 12.91
C ASP A 59 -15.14 14.02 12.60
N ALA A 60 -14.71 15.30 12.67
CA ALA A 60 -15.56 16.43 12.31
C ALA A 60 -15.93 16.42 10.82
N MET A 61 -15.00 16.04 9.93
CA MET A 61 -15.26 15.90 8.50
C MET A 61 -16.27 14.77 8.24
N ALA A 62 -16.10 13.61 8.87
CA ALA A 62 -17.03 12.49 8.77
C ALA A 62 -18.42 12.88 9.25
N GLU A 63 -18.53 13.63 10.37
CA GLU A 63 -19.81 14.13 10.89
C GLU A 63 -20.48 15.11 9.93
N ILE A 64 -19.72 16.03 9.31
CA ILE A 64 -20.23 16.93 8.27
C ILE A 64 -20.77 16.14 7.08
N ILE A 65 -20.04 15.13 6.61
CA ILE A 65 -20.48 14.28 5.51
C ILE A 65 -21.79 13.57 5.86
N ARG A 66 -21.89 12.99 7.05
CA ARG A 66 -23.09 12.27 7.50
C ARG A 66 -24.30 13.18 7.70
N THR A 67 -24.09 14.41 8.20
CA THR A 67 -25.20 15.27 8.67
C THR A 67 -25.55 16.40 7.73
N SER A 68 -24.59 16.90 6.96
CA SER A 68 -24.72 18.11 6.15
C SER A 68 -24.67 17.87 4.65
N THR A 69 -24.43 16.63 4.23
CA THR A 69 -24.45 16.22 2.81
C THR A 69 -25.40 15.04 2.61
N SER A 70 -25.53 14.57 1.38
CA SER A 70 -26.27 13.35 1.07
C SER A 70 -25.45 12.07 1.36
N GLY A 71 -24.26 12.20 1.91
CA GLY A 71 -23.31 11.13 2.19
C GLY A 71 -22.17 11.05 1.17
N ALA A 72 -21.21 10.18 1.46
CA ALA A 72 -20.12 9.85 0.55
C ALA A 72 -20.54 8.70 -0.36
N GLU A 73 -20.22 8.82 -1.67
CA GLU A 73 -20.47 7.82 -2.69
C GLU A 73 -19.25 6.92 -2.91
N GLY A 74 -18.04 7.51 -2.87
CA GLY A 74 -16.79 6.80 -3.08
C GLY A 74 -15.57 7.52 -2.53
N LEU A 75 -14.52 6.76 -2.29
CA LEU A 75 -13.23 7.24 -1.85
C LEU A 75 -12.15 6.48 -2.64
N GLU A 76 -11.32 7.21 -3.38
CA GLU A 76 -10.39 6.63 -4.34
C GLU A 76 -8.99 7.22 -4.19
N LEU A 77 -7.96 6.38 -4.30
CA LEU A 77 -6.60 6.82 -4.64
C LEU A 77 -6.57 7.12 -6.13
N SER A 78 -6.70 8.40 -6.49
CA SER A 78 -6.98 8.87 -7.85
C SER A 78 -5.74 9.21 -8.65
N SER A 79 -4.61 9.51 -8.01
CA SER A 79 -3.36 9.76 -8.72
C SER A 79 -2.10 9.43 -7.90
N TYR A 80 -1.01 9.15 -8.62
CA TYR A 80 0.32 8.90 -8.06
C TYR A 80 1.37 9.61 -8.91
N VAL A 81 2.05 10.60 -8.32
CA VAL A 81 3.06 11.41 -8.99
C VAL A 81 4.25 11.62 -8.07
N ASP A 82 5.44 11.30 -8.55
CA ASP A 82 6.71 11.51 -7.82
C ASP A 82 6.70 10.97 -6.37
N GLY A 83 6.14 9.77 -6.17
CA GLY A 83 6.06 9.14 -4.85
C GLY A 83 4.90 9.63 -3.98
N THR A 84 4.09 10.56 -4.48
CA THR A 84 2.97 11.15 -3.74
C THR A 84 1.64 10.65 -4.26
N PHE A 85 0.82 10.10 -3.37
CA PHE A 85 -0.55 9.72 -3.67
C PHE A 85 -1.50 10.88 -3.38
N MET A 86 -2.46 11.07 -4.28
CA MET A 86 -3.64 11.90 -4.08
C MET A 86 -4.87 11.01 -4.02
N ALA A 87 -5.86 11.47 -3.29
CA ALA A 87 -7.15 10.78 -3.20
C ALA A 87 -8.29 11.73 -3.52
N THR A 88 -9.41 11.18 -3.93
CA THR A 88 -10.64 11.91 -4.23
C THR A 88 -11.80 11.30 -3.45
N LEU A 89 -12.49 12.14 -2.69
CA LEU A 89 -13.78 11.83 -2.08
C LEU A 89 -14.88 12.30 -3.01
N THR A 90 -15.74 11.39 -3.43
CA THR A 90 -16.95 11.71 -4.20
C THR A 90 -18.16 11.68 -3.28
N LEU A 91 -18.92 12.77 -3.22
CA LEU A 91 -20.19 12.85 -2.50
C LEU A 91 -21.36 12.49 -3.43
N TYR A 92 -22.45 11.95 -2.86
CA TYR A 92 -23.69 11.81 -3.59
C TYR A 92 -24.13 13.15 -4.18
N GLY A 93 -24.33 13.16 -5.50
CA GLY A 93 -24.56 14.38 -6.28
C GLY A 93 -23.36 14.83 -7.12
N GLY A 94 -22.27 14.05 -7.10
CA GLY A 94 -21.13 14.21 -8.01
C GLY A 94 -20.14 15.31 -7.61
N THR A 95 -20.17 15.80 -6.36
CA THR A 95 -19.14 16.70 -5.85
C THR A 95 -17.89 15.91 -5.51
N GLU A 96 -16.76 16.29 -6.11
CA GLU A 96 -15.46 15.71 -5.86
C GLU A 96 -14.62 16.64 -4.98
N ILE A 97 -13.88 16.05 -4.04
CA ILE A 97 -13.02 16.75 -3.09
C ILE A 97 -11.67 16.06 -3.06
N ASP A 98 -10.61 16.81 -3.36
CA ASP A 98 -9.24 16.30 -3.29
C ASP A 98 -8.77 16.16 -1.86
N LEU A 99 -8.13 15.04 -1.56
CA LEU A 99 -7.59 14.71 -0.24
C LEU A 99 -6.15 14.21 -0.37
N ARG A 100 -5.39 14.32 0.71
CA ARG A 100 -4.16 13.54 0.86
C ARG A 100 -4.54 12.07 1.07
N ALA A 101 -3.70 11.15 0.62
CA ALA A 101 -3.93 9.71 0.84
C ALA A 101 -4.07 9.36 2.33
N SER A 102 -3.29 10.01 3.22
CA SER A 102 -3.39 9.81 4.67
C SER A 102 -4.77 10.21 5.24
N ASP A 103 -5.34 11.32 4.74
CA ASP A 103 -6.66 11.77 5.18
C ASP A 103 -7.76 10.85 4.65
N ALA A 104 -7.60 10.37 3.41
CA ALA A 104 -8.51 9.42 2.81
C ALA A 104 -8.55 8.08 3.58
N LEU A 105 -7.38 7.54 3.98
CA LEU A 105 -7.30 6.33 4.78
C LEU A 105 -7.98 6.47 6.14
N LEU A 106 -7.74 7.60 6.83
CA LEU A 106 -8.40 7.92 8.09
C LEU A 106 -9.92 8.06 7.91
N LEU A 107 -10.34 8.74 6.83
CA LEU A 107 -11.76 8.96 6.55
C LEU A 107 -12.48 7.65 6.16
N ALA A 108 -11.82 6.78 5.38
CA ALA A 108 -12.32 5.45 5.04
C ALA A 108 -12.60 4.63 6.32
N SER A 109 -11.63 4.63 7.25
CA SER A 109 -11.78 3.97 8.56
C SER A 109 -12.90 4.57 9.39
N GLU A 110 -13.06 5.91 9.42
CA GLU A 110 -14.08 6.58 10.23
C GLU A 110 -15.48 6.44 9.64
N LEU A 111 -15.61 6.40 8.30
CA LEU A 111 -16.90 6.25 7.62
C LEU A 111 -17.29 4.79 7.39
N ASP A 112 -16.42 3.84 7.72
CA ASP A 112 -16.56 2.41 7.38
C ASP A 112 -16.80 2.23 5.87
N MET A 113 -15.97 2.91 5.07
CA MET A 113 -16.05 2.92 3.61
C MET A 113 -14.93 2.12 2.98
N GLU A 114 -15.26 1.45 1.89
CA GLU A 114 -14.27 0.82 1.04
C GLU A 114 -13.42 1.87 0.32
N LEU A 115 -12.10 1.68 0.32
CA LEU A 115 -11.16 2.48 -0.48
C LEU A 115 -10.95 1.80 -1.82
N THR A 116 -10.99 2.57 -2.88
CA THR A 116 -10.66 2.09 -4.23
C THR A 116 -9.34 2.71 -4.72
N VAL A 117 -8.78 2.14 -5.76
CA VAL A 117 -7.60 2.67 -6.45
C VAL A 117 -7.86 2.75 -7.95
N ASP A 118 -7.43 3.84 -8.57
CA ASP A 118 -7.44 3.98 -10.04
C ASP A 118 -6.51 2.94 -10.69
N ASP A 119 -6.89 2.42 -11.84
CA ASP A 119 -6.14 1.36 -12.54
C ASP A 119 -4.72 1.82 -12.91
N THR A 120 -4.54 3.10 -13.24
CA THR A 120 -3.23 3.68 -13.56
C THR A 120 -2.35 3.77 -12.31
N VAL A 121 -2.92 4.20 -11.19
CA VAL A 121 -2.24 4.23 -9.87
C VAL A 121 -1.84 2.82 -9.46
N ALA A 122 -2.77 1.88 -9.57
CA ALA A 122 -2.52 0.47 -9.26
C ALA A 122 -1.40 -0.12 -10.11
N ALA A 123 -1.36 0.19 -11.42
CA ALA A 123 -0.30 -0.28 -12.32
C ALA A 123 1.08 0.31 -11.99
N GLN A 124 1.13 1.56 -11.54
CA GLN A 124 2.39 2.26 -11.25
C GLN A 124 2.94 1.95 -9.86
N ALA A 125 2.08 1.84 -8.85
CA ALA A 125 2.47 1.82 -7.45
C ALA A 125 2.40 0.43 -6.81
N SER A 126 1.76 -0.58 -7.45
CA SER A 126 1.65 -1.90 -6.85
C SER A 126 2.92 -2.73 -7.08
N LEU A 127 3.36 -3.40 -6.03
CA LEU A 127 4.49 -4.31 -6.03
C LEU A 127 4.08 -5.69 -5.51
N PHE A 128 4.85 -6.69 -5.86
CA PHE A 128 4.76 -7.99 -5.22
C PHE A 128 5.54 -7.95 -3.90
N LEU A 129 4.91 -8.44 -2.84
CA LEU A 129 5.55 -8.55 -1.53
C LEU A 129 5.50 -10.01 -1.11
N SER A 130 6.66 -10.67 -0.98
CA SER A 130 6.73 -12.03 -0.46
C SER A 130 6.54 -12.04 1.06
N GLN A 131 6.16 -13.17 1.63
CA GLN A 131 6.05 -13.31 3.09
C GLN A 131 7.40 -13.08 3.78
N GLY A 132 8.50 -13.53 3.16
CA GLY A 132 9.85 -13.27 3.66
C GLY A 132 10.24 -11.79 3.64
N ASP A 133 9.81 -11.04 2.61
CA ASP A 133 10.03 -9.59 2.54
C ASP A 133 9.15 -8.84 3.54
N ALA A 134 7.89 -9.25 3.70
CA ALA A 134 7.01 -8.68 4.71
C ALA A 134 7.62 -8.82 6.12
N GLN A 135 8.11 -10.00 6.47
CA GLN A 135 8.77 -10.21 7.76
C GLN A 135 10.08 -9.43 7.88
N ARG A 136 10.86 -9.31 6.81
CA ARG A 136 12.14 -8.62 6.80
C ARG A 136 12.00 -7.10 6.87
N TYR A 137 11.08 -6.51 6.12
CA TYR A 137 10.96 -5.06 5.97
C TYR A 137 9.89 -4.44 6.84
N LEU A 138 8.79 -5.17 7.12
CA LEU A 138 7.66 -4.69 7.91
C LEU A 138 7.64 -5.26 9.33
N GLN A 139 8.54 -6.23 9.63
CA GLN A 139 8.61 -6.95 10.91
C GLN A 139 7.24 -7.54 11.32
N ALA A 140 6.43 -7.89 10.34
CA ALA A 140 5.08 -8.37 10.53
C ALA A 140 4.87 -9.75 9.87
N GLU A 141 4.17 -10.63 10.57
CA GLU A 141 3.57 -11.81 9.95
C GLU A 141 2.26 -11.36 9.31
N ILE A 142 2.28 -11.23 7.99
CA ILE A 142 1.09 -10.83 7.25
C ILE A 142 0.45 -12.10 6.71
N GLU A 143 -0.64 -12.53 7.33
CA GLU A 143 -1.51 -13.57 6.77
C GLU A 143 -2.34 -12.95 5.65
N VAL A 144 -1.85 -13.08 4.43
CA VAL A 144 -2.58 -12.59 3.25
C VAL A 144 -2.90 -13.77 2.36
N GLU A 145 -4.17 -13.95 2.05
CA GLU A 145 -4.61 -14.95 1.07
C GLU A 145 -3.96 -14.63 -0.28
N GLY A 146 -3.16 -15.54 -0.81
CA GLY A 146 -2.47 -15.39 -2.09
C GLY A 146 -0.97 -15.17 -2.03
N PHE A 147 -0.36 -15.09 -0.83
CA PHE A 147 1.08 -15.24 -0.70
C PHE A 147 1.47 -16.70 -0.97
N THR A 148 2.08 -16.95 -2.11
CA THR A 148 2.76 -18.22 -2.37
C THR A 148 4.21 -18.09 -1.91
N ASP A 149 4.72 -19.09 -1.19
CA ASP A 149 6.14 -19.23 -0.81
C ASP A 149 7.05 -19.53 -2.03
N GLU A 150 6.53 -19.43 -3.23
CA GLU A 150 7.37 -19.52 -4.42
C GLU A 150 8.25 -18.28 -4.50
N PRO A 151 9.54 -18.45 -4.81
CA PRO A 151 10.46 -17.32 -4.96
C PRO A 151 9.87 -16.40 -6.03
N ALA A 152 9.48 -15.20 -5.57
CA ALA A 152 8.83 -14.23 -6.42
C ALA A 152 9.73 -13.90 -7.59
N SER A 153 9.19 -14.04 -8.79
CA SER A 153 9.76 -13.49 -10.01
C SER A 153 10.11 -12.02 -9.80
N ALA A 154 11.32 -11.62 -10.09
CA ALA A 154 11.80 -10.24 -9.93
C ALA A 154 10.94 -9.24 -10.74
N SER A 155 10.34 -9.69 -11.84
CA SER A 155 9.43 -8.89 -12.68
C SER A 155 7.95 -9.06 -12.34
N GLY A 156 7.59 -10.05 -11.49
CA GLY A 156 6.20 -10.45 -11.25
C GLY A 156 5.59 -11.27 -12.39
N ASP A 157 6.39 -11.65 -13.38
CA ASP A 157 6.03 -12.53 -14.49
C ASP A 157 7.06 -13.67 -14.57
N ALA A 158 6.67 -14.85 -14.04
CA ALA A 158 7.53 -16.03 -14.03
C ALA A 158 8.01 -16.47 -15.44
N GLN A 159 7.24 -16.14 -16.48
CA GLN A 159 7.62 -16.43 -17.86
C GLN A 159 8.72 -15.47 -18.34
N ALA A 160 8.59 -14.17 -18.01
CA ALA A 160 9.60 -13.17 -18.35
C ALA A 160 10.93 -13.43 -17.64
N ASP A 161 10.89 -13.90 -16.39
CA ASP A 161 12.11 -14.26 -15.65
C ASP A 161 12.75 -15.52 -16.21
N ALA A 162 11.97 -16.54 -16.57
CA ALA A 162 12.49 -17.75 -17.23
C ALA A 162 13.11 -17.43 -18.60
N ASP A 163 12.50 -16.53 -19.37
CA ASP A 163 13.04 -16.07 -20.65
C ASP A 163 14.31 -15.24 -20.45
N PHE A 164 14.39 -14.41 -19.41
CA PHE A 164 15.58 -13.66 -19.02
C PHE A 164 16.72 -14.58 -18.59
N GLU A 165 16.47 -15.57 -17.73
CA GLU A 165 17.45 -16.56 -17.32
C GLU A 165 17.97 -17.37 -18.55
N ALA A 166 17.06 -17.76 -19.44
CA ALA A 166 17.45 -18.46 -20.66
C ALA A 166 18.34 -17.60 -21.55
N LEU A 167 18.05 -16.30 -21.65
CA LEU A 167 18.87 -15.33 -22.37
C LEU A 167 20.25 -15.17 -21.74
N MET A 168 20.33 -14.97 -20.42
CA MET A 168 21.63 -14.83 -19.72
C MET A 168 22.50 -16.09 -19.84
N ARG A 169 21.87 -17.26 -19.72
CA ARG A 169 22.58 -18.55 -19.93
C ARG A 169 23.08 -18.70 -21.37
N SER A 170 22.33 -18.23 -22.36
CA SER A 170 22.74 -18.23 -23.74
C SER A 170 23.91 -17.28 -24.02
N LEU A 171 24.09 -16.24 -23.21
CA LEU A 171 25.19 -15.27 -23.27
C LEU A 171 26.43 -15.74 -22.48
N GLY A 172 26.36 -16.93 -21.82
CA GLY A 172 27.49 -17.53 -21.10
C GLY A 172 27.68 -16.98 -19.68
N VAL A 173 26.67 -16.34 -19.12
CA VAL A 173 26.67 -15.95 -17.70
C VAL A 173 26.18 -17.14 -16.88
N GLU A 174 27.06 -17.71 -16.04
CA GLU A 174 26.71 -18.78 -15.12
C GLU A 174 26.33 -18.18 -13.74
N ASP A 175 25.43 -18.84 -12.96
CA ASP A 175 24.99 -18.42 -11.65
C ASP A 175 26.13 -18.19 -10.64
N SER A 176 27.32 -18.76 -10.91
CA SER A 176 28.54 -18.55 -10.12
C SER A 176 29.17 -17.18 -10.28
N ASP A 177 28.80 -16.41 -11.30
CA ASP A 177 29.37 -15.09 -11.59
C ASP A 177 28.58 -13.96 -10.88
N LEU A 178 27.43 -14.28 -10.27
CA LEU A 178 26.54 -13.33 -9.58
C LEU A 178 26.66 -13.36 -8.04
N GLY A 179 27.51 -14.20 -7.49
CA GLY A 179 27.65 -14.34 -6.03
C GLY A 179 29.09 -14.62 -5.62
N GLU A 180 29.79 -13.59 -5.17
CA GLU A 180 30.78 -13.59 -4.07
C GLU A 180 31.69 -12.37 -4.18
N ASP A 181 31.25 -11.25 -3.71
CA ASP A 181 32.18 -10.24 -3.19
C ASP A 181 32.50 -10.56 -1.73
N ASN A 182 33.48 -11.46 -1.54
CA ASN A 182 34.03 -11.76 -0.26
C ASN A 182 35.27 -10.87 -0.07
N PRO A 183 35.27 -9.86 0.84
CA PRO A 183 36.46 -9.08 1.13
C PRO A 183 37.46 -9.98 1.87
N LYS A 184 38.50 -10.42 1.17
CA LYS A 184 39.68 -11.00 1.81
C LYS A 184 40.43 -9.93 2.57
N GLU A 185 40.54 -10.20 3.86
CA GLU A 185 41.51 -9.59 4.78
C GLU A 185 42.92 -9.59 4.20
N GLY A 186 43.65 -8.49 4.44
CA GLY A 186 45.06 -8.29 4.21
C GLY A 186 45.52 -7.00 4.89
#